data_fb7569010361e62f4f2914e80ebbce83
#
_entry.id   fb7569010361e62f4f2914e80ebbce83
#
_cell.length_a   1.000
_cell.length_b   1.000
_cell.length_c   1.000
_cell.angle_alpha   90.00
_cell.angle_beta   90.00
_cell.angle_gamma   90.00
#
_symmetry.space_group_name_H-M   'P 1'
#
loop_
_entity.id
_entity.type
_entity.pdbx_description
1 polymer ?
#
loop_
_entity_poly.entity_id
_entity_poly.type
_entity_poly.pdbx_seq_one_letter_code
_entity_poly.pdbx_strand_id
1 'polypeptide(L)'
;MTGFLEDASFNQSPVFADVDLFAADRPLADAAARAGLDLQVLSRAGRDYGSAETLDLGRVANEVPPRLRTMDAKGNRIDFVEFHPAYHALMAKSVGWGIHAAAHDGSEKTAPMTSRGMRLYLATQAEAGHMCPVTMTHACVGALRSEPALLAKWLPRIQTRTYDPRPLPWWEKNGVTLDRKSTRLN
;
A
#
# COMPACT_ATOMS: atom_id res chain seq x y z
N MET A 1 -7.70 -40.96 -0.45
CA MET A 1 -8.97 -40.17 -0.42
C MET A 1 -8.75 -38.86 -1.14
N THR A 2 -8.57 -38.90 -2.46
CA THR A 2 -8.23 -37.72 -3.29
C THR A 2 -9.24 -37.51 -4.43
N GLY A 3 -10.42 -38.11 -4.35
CA GLY A 3 -11.37 -38.11 -5.45
C GLY A 3 -12.55 -37.13 -5.35
N PHE A 4 -12.58 -36.19 -4.38
CA PHE A 4 -13.74 -35.29 -4.20
C PHE A 4 -13.56 -33.88 -4.76
N LEU A 5 -12.39 -33.53 -5.29
CA LEU A 5 -12.11 -32.15 -5.74
C LEU A 5 -12.01 -31.99 -7.29
N GLU A 6 -12.03 -33.09 -8.05
CA GLU A 6 -11.88 -33.00 -9.51
C GLU A 6 -13.17 -32.71 -10.28
N ASP A 7 -14.34 -32.76 -9.64
CA ASP A 7 -15.63 -32.63 -10.34
C ASP A 7 -16.43 -31.37 -9.94
N ALA A 8 -15.81 -30.44 -9.21
CA ALA A 8 -16.53 -29.31 -8.60
C ALA A 8 -16.55 -28.02 -9.43
N SER A 9 -15.97 -28.00 -10.62
CA SER A 9 -15.76 -26.74 -11.34
C SER A 9 -16.80 -26.41 -12.40
N PHE A 10 -17.90 -27.16 -12.46
CA PHE A 10 -19.01 -26.76 -13.32
C PHE A 10 -19.66 -25.49 -12.75
N ASN A 11 -19.65 -24.41 -13.51
CA ASN A 11 -20.22 -23.11 -13.17
C ASN A 11 -19.46 -22.28 -12.13
N GLN A 12 -18.16 -22.49 -11.95
CA GLN A 12 -17.29 -21.62 -11.18
C GLN A 12 -16.24 -20.98 -12.10
N SER A 13 -16.01 -19.65 -11.92
CA SER A 13 -14.89 -19.00 -12.60
C SER A 13 -13.56 -19.52 -12.06
N PRO A 14 -12.54 -19.63 -12.91
CA PRO A 14 -11.18 -19.93 -12.44
C PRO A 14 -10.71 -18.86 -11.47
N VAL A 15 -9.78 -19.24 -10.58
CA VAL A 15 -9.16 -18.30 -9.63
C VAL A 15 -8.49 -17.18 -10.42
N PHE A 16 -8.84 -15.93 -10.13
CA PHE A 16 -8.23 -14.76 -10.73
C PHE A 16 -6.97 -14.38 -9.94
N ALA A 17 -5.87 -15.06 -10.23
CA ALA A 17 -4.58 -14.87 -9.60
C ALA A 17 -3.45 -15.10 -10.60
N ASP A 18 -2.23 -14.65 -10.26
CA ASP A 18 -1.03 -14.71 -11.12
C ASP A 18 -1.24 -14.03 -12.48
N VAL A 19 -1.97 -12.94 -12.46
CA VAL A 19 -2.30 -12.13 -13.64
C VAL A 19 -1.58 -10.78 -13.61
N ASP A 20 -1.27 -10.26 -14.78
CA ASP A 20 -0.88 -8.86 -14.90
C ASP A 20 -2.12 -7.98 -14.89
N LEU A 21 -2.48 -7.43 -13.72
CA LEU A 21 -3.67 -6.59 -13.55
C LEU A 21 -3.65 -5.36 -14.46
N PHE A 22 -2.46 -4.85 -14.81
CA PHE A 22 -2.34 -3.73 -15.73
C PHE A 22 -2.62 -4.13 -17.17
N ALA A 23 -2.03 -5.24 -17.63
CA ALA A 23 -2.20 -5.72 -19.00
C ALA A 23 -3.62 -6.25 -19.26
N ALA A 24 -4.27 -6.78 -18.22
CA ALA A 24 -5.66 -7.27 -18.29
C ALA A 24 -6.68 -6.13 -18.34
N ASP A 25 -6.33 -4.92 -17.87
CA ASP A 25 -7.19 -3.73 -17.88
C ASP A 25 -6.86 -2.85 -19.10
N ARG A 26 -7.49 -3.13 -20.23
CA ARG A 26 -7.26 -2.40 -21.48
C ARG A 26 -7.53 -0.89 -21.36
N PRO A 27 -8.63 -0.41 -20.73
CA PRO A 27 -8.84 1.02 -20.51
C PRO A 27 -7.73 1.69 -19.72
N LEU A 28 -7.20 1.02 -18.70
CA LEU A 28 -6.06 1.51 -17.91
C LEU A 28 -4.77 1.60 -18.74
N ALA A 29 -4.48 0.54 -19.52
CA ALA A 29 -3.32 0.51 -20.41
C ALA A 29 -3.37 1.60 -21.50
N ASP A 30 -4.52 1.81 -22.11
CA ASP A 30 -4.74 2.86 -23.10
C ASP A 30 -4.60 4.26 -22.48
N ALA A 31 -5.07 4.46 -21.25
CA ALA A 31 -4.91 5.72 -20.54
C ALA A 31 -3.45 5.99 -20.16
N ALA A 32 -2.71 4.96 -19.75
CA ALA A 32 -1.28 5.06 -19.46
C ALA A 32 -0.47 5.44 -20.70
N ALA A 33 -0.74 4.79 -21.82
CA ALA A 33 -0.10 5.09 -23.10
C ALA A 33 -0.36 6.54 -23.55
N ARG A 34 -1.60 7.01 -23.46
CA ARG A 34 -1.94 8.42 -23.77
C ARG A 34 -1.25 9.41 -22.85
N ALA A 35 -1.00 9.05 -21.61
CA ALA A 35 -0.27 9.88 -20.65
C ALA A 35 1.25 9.79 -20.80
N GLY A 36 1.77 8.98 -21.72
CA GLY A 36 3.20 8.80 -21.96
C GLY A 36 3.94 8.11 -20.80
N LEU A 37 3.24 7.26 -20.04
CA LEU A 37 3.82 6.56 -18.90
C LEU A 37 4.63 5.34 -19.33
N ASP A 38 5.55 4.90 -18.48
CA ASP A 38 6.28 3.65 -18.67
C ASP A 38 5.37 2.45 -18.41
N LEU A 39 4.88 1.85 -19.50
CA LEU A 39 3.96 0.71 -19.45
C LEU A 39 4.60 -0.54 -18.84
N GLN A 40 5.94 -0.69 -18.96
CA GLN A 40 6.64 -1.83 -18.36
C GLN A 40 6.70 -1.72 -16.84
N VAL A 41 6.88 -0.51 -16.30
CA VAL A 41 6.81 -0.27 -14.85
C VAL A 41 5.42 -0.61 -14.33
N LEU A 42 4.37 -0.17 -15.02
CA LEU A 42 2.98 -0.44 -14.62
C LEU A 42 2.63 -1.93 -14.75
N SER A 43 3.10 -2.61 -15.78
CA SER A 43 2.94 -4.06 -15.97
C SER A 43 3.67 -4.85 -14.85
N ARG A 44 4.88 -4.44 -14.45
CA ARG A 44 5.54 -5.05 -13.27
C ARG A 44 4.72 -4.87 -11.99
N ALA A 45 4.17 -3.67 -11.76
CA ALA A 45 3.28 -3.44 -10.64
C ALA A 45 2.00 -4.28 -10.74
N GLY A 46 1.43 -4.40 -11.95
CA GLY A 46 0.26 -5.24 -12.21
C GLY A 46 0.48 -6.70 -11.86
N ARG A 47 1.63 -7.26 -12.24
CA ARG A 47 2.00 -8.63 -11.88
C ARG A 47 2.26 -8.80 -10.38
N ASP A 48 2.91 -7.83 -9.76
CA ASP A 48 3.22 -7.88 -8.33
C ASP A 48 1.94 -7.87 -7.49
N TYR A 49 0.99 -6.99 -7.79
CA TYR A 49 -0.29 -6.94 -7.08
C TYR A 49 -1.28 -8.04 -7.51
N GLY A 50 -1.17 -8.56 -8.72
CA GLY A 50 -2.00 -9.66 -9.22
C GLY A 50 -1.47 -11.06 -8.92
N SER A 51 -0.33 -11.18 -8.22
CA SER A 51 0.21 -12.47 -7.82
C SER A 51 -0.69 -13.14 -6.77
N ALA A 52 -0.79 -14.48 -6.82
CA ALA A 52 -1.52 -15.26 -5.84
C ALA A 52 -1.06 -14.95 -4.40
N GLU A 53 0.25 -14.77 -4.20
CA GLU A 53 0.82 -14.36 -2.91
C GLU A 53 0.25 -13.03 -2.42
N THR A 54 0.25 -11.98 -3.27
CA THR A 54 -0.23 -10.65 -2.86
C THR A 54 -1.74 -10.64 -2.59
N LEU A 55 -2.50 -11.37 -3.41
CA LEU A 55 -3.95 -11.50 -3.20
C LEU A 55 -4.26 -12.25 -1.90
N ASP A 56 -3.47 -13.28 -1.55
CA ASP A 56 -3.61 -13.98 -0.27
C ASP A 56 -3.22 -13.09 0.93
N LEU A 57 -2.16 -12.28 0.80
CA LEU A 57 -1.83 -11.26 1.81
C LEU A 57 -3.01 -10.31 2.03
N GLY A 58 -3.69 -9.88 0.97
CA GLY A 58 -4.89 -9.04 1.04
C GLY A 58 -6.03 -9.74 1.78
N ARG A 59 -6.32 -10.98 1.43
CA ARG A 59 -7.33 -11.79 2.10
C ARG A 59 -7.04 -11.92 3.61
N VAL A 60 -5.83 -12.32 3.96
CA VAL A 60 -5.44 -12.52 5.37
C VAL A 60 -5.48 -11.21 6.16
N ALA A 61 -5.01 -10.09 5.57
CA ALA A 61 -5.06 -8.78 6.22
C ALA A 61 -6.49 -8.34 6.55
N ASN A 62 -7.47 -8.70 5.71
CA ASN A 62 -8.90 -8.41 5.95
C ASN A 62 -9.55 -9.38 6.95
N GLU A 63 -9.16 -10.65 6.95
CA GLU A 63 -9.72 -11.66 7.86
C GLU A 63 -9.21 -11.51 9.30
N VAL A 64 -8.00 -10.97 9.48
CA VAL A 64 -7.36 -10.81 10.78
C VAL A 64 -7.25 -9.32 11.14
N PRO A 65 -8.28 -8.76 11.79
CA PRO A 65 -8.29 -7.34 12.15
C PRO A 65 -7.20 -7.01 13.17
N PRO A 66 -6.72 -5.75 13.19
CA PRO A 66 -5.73 -5.31 14.17
C PRO A 66 -6.25 -5.41 15.59
N ARG A 67 -5.34 -5.67 16.54
CA ARG A 67 -5.65 -5.79 17.97
C ARG A 67 -5.00 -4.67 18.76
N LEU A 68 -5.76 -4.03 19.65
CA LEU A 68 -5.20 -3.10 20.60
C LEU A 68 -4.63 -3.87 21.81
N ARG A 69 -3.32 -3.78 22.00
CA ARG A 69 -2.64 -4.25 23.21
C ARG A 69 -2.40 -3.06 24.13
N THR A 70 -3.18 -2.98 25.20
CA THR A 70 -3.11 -1.87 26.15
C THR A 70 -1.93 -1.99 27.10
N MET A 71 -1.54 -3.23 27.43
CA MET A 71 -0.49 -3.54 28.42
C MET A 71 0.48 -4.58 27.89
N ASP A 72 1.73 -4.53 28.38
CA ASP A 72 2.71 -5.58 28.19
C ASP A 72 2.52 -6.73 29.20
N ALA A 73 3.41 -7.75 29.14
CA ALA A 73 3.36 -8.90 30.04
C ALA A 73 3.64 -8.56 31.51
N LYS A 74 4.18 -7.35 31.79
CA LYS A 74 4.50 -6.87 33.15
C LYS A 74 3.45 -5.88 33.68
N GLY A 75 2.39 -5.62 32.89
CA GLY A 75 1.34 -4.67 33.26
C GLY A 75 1.67 -3.19 32.95
N ASN A 76 2.76 -2.91 32.23
CA ASN A 76 3.05 -1.55 31.77
C ASN A 76 2.15 -1.19 30.60
N ARG A 77 1.63 0.05 30.61
CA ARG A 77 0.80 0.55 29.52
C ARG A 77 1.61 0.80 28.25
N ILE A 78 1.20 0.20 27.13
CA ILE A 78 1.87 0.32 25.83
C ILE A 78 0.95 0.88 24.74
N ASP A 79 -0.35 0.70 24.82
CA ASP A 79 -1.36 1.15 23.84
C ASP A 79 -0.93 0.89 22.39
N PHE A 80 -0.47 -0.32 22.13
CA PHE A 80 0.09 -0.74 20.84
C PHE A 80 -1.00 -1.38 19.97
N VAL A 81 -1.15 -0.90 18.73
CA VAL A 81 -2.00 -1.52 17.71
C VAL A 81 -1.17 -2.55 16.95
N GLU A 82 -1.46 -3.82 17.16
CA GLU A 82 -0.80 -4.94 16.53
C GLU A 82 -1.53 -5.33 15.24
N PHE A 83 -0.86 -5.18 14.11
CA PHE A 83 -1.35 -5.63 12.81
C PHE A 83 -0.79 -7.00 12.46
N HIS A 84 -1.54 -7.77 11.69
CA HIS A 84 -1.05 -9.04 11.14
C HIS A 84 0.15 -8.80 10.20
N PRO A 85 1.15 -9.73 10.12
CA PRO A 85 2.30 -9.60 9.21
C PRO A 85 1.92 -9.36 7.73
N ALA A 86 0.78 -9.90 7.28
CA ALA A 86 0.27 -9.67 5.93
C ALA A 86 0.01 -8.17 5.64
N TYR A 87 -0.56 -7.43 6.61
CA TYR A 87 -0.72 -5.98 6.47
C TYR A 87 0.65 -5.27 6.31
N HIS A 88 1.63 -5.65 7.12
CA HIS A 88 2.98 -5.08 7.03
C HIS A 88 3.67 -5.41 5.70
N ALA A 89 3.44 -6.60 5.14
CA ALA A 89 3.95 -6.98 3.82
C ALA A 89 3.33 -6.12 2.71
N LEU A 90 2.01 -5.89 2.74
CA LEU A 90 1.31 -5.01 1.81
C LEU A 90 1.81 -3.56 1.91
N MET A 91 1.98 -3.05 3.14
CA MET A 91 2.56 -1.72 3.37
C MET A 91 3.98 -1.61 2.80
N ALA A 92 4.84 -2.60 3.05
CA ALA A 92 6.20 -2.62 2.53
C ALA A 92 6.23 -2.61 1.00
N LYS A 93 5.35 -3.40 0.37
CA LYS A 93 5.17 -3.45 -1.08
C LYS A 93 4.75 -2.10 -1.65
N SER A 94 3.72 -1.48 -1.09
CA SER A 94 3.18 -0.19 -1.58
C SER A 94 4.12 0.99 -1.33
N VAL A 95 4.86 0.99 -0.22
CA VAL A 95 5.94 1.95 0.06
C VAL A 95 7.10 1.75 -0.91
N GLY A 96 7.50 0.51 -1.18
CA GLY A 96 8.54 0.19 -2.17
C GLY A 96 8.17 0.67 -3.57
N TRP A 97 6.92 0.48 -4.00
CA TRP A 97 6.38 1.02 -5.25
C TRP A 97 6.24 2.56 -5.24
N GLY A 98 6.42 3.20 -4.09
CA GLY A 98 6.40 4.65 -3.92
C GLY A 98 5.05 5.29 -4.16
N ILE A 99 3.96 4.58 -3.92
CA ILE A 99 2.61 5.12 -4.11
C ILE A 99 2.37 6.37 -3.26
N HIS A 100 3.03 6.48 -2.10
CA HIS A 100 2.98 7.65 -1.21
C HIS A 100 3.87 8.81 -1.68
N ALA A 101 4.97 8.55 -2.40
CA ALA A 101 6.08 9.49 -2.58
C ALA A 101 6.33 9.90 -4.05
N ALA A 102 6.08 9.02 -5.02
CA ALA A 102 6.52 9.18 -6.41
C ALA A 102 6.11 10.50 -7.08
N ALA A 103 4.99 11.10 -6.66
CA ALA A 103 4.56 12.40 -7.16
C ALA A 103 5.35 13.60 -6.56
N HIS A 104 6.20 13.37 -5.56
CA HIS A 104 6.90 14.41 -4.81
C HIS A 104 8.42 14.23 -4.75
N ASP A 105 8.93 13.02 -5.01
CA ASP A 105 10.34 12.67 -4.86
C ASP A 105 11.18 12.86 -6.14
N GLY A 106 10.53 13.28 -7.22
CA GLY A 106 11.18 13.49 -8.51
C GLY A 106 11.55 12.22 -9.29
N SER A 107 11.16 11.04 -8.79
CA SER A 107 11.41 9.77 -9.48
C SER A 107 10.58 9.62 -10.75
N GLU A 108 9.41 10.24 -10.79
CA GLU A 108 8.50 10.27 -11.92
C GLU A 108 8.55 11.63 -12.60
N LYS A 109 9.05 11.66 -13.83
CA LYS A 109 9.15 12.91 -14.60
C LYS A 109 7.94 13.18 -15.47
N THR A 110 7.28 12.12 -15.94
CA THR A 110 6.11 12.22 -16.81
C THR A 110 4.85 11.95 -16.00
N ALA A 111 3.92 12.88 -15.98
CA ALA A 111 2.61 12.78 -15.34
C ALA A 111 2.63 12.08 -13.96
N PRO A 112 3.41 12.59 -12.96
CA PRO A 112 3.69 11.87 -11.71
C PRO A 112 2.43 11.54 -10.91
N MET A 113 1.41 12.41 -10.92
CA MET A 113 0.14 12.14 -10.24
C MET A 113 -0.66 11.04 -10.94
N THR A 114 -0.62 10.99 -12.27
CA THR A 114 -1.30 9.94 -13.05
C THR A 114 -0.61 8.59 -12.83
N SER A 115 0.72 8.54 -12.90
CA SER A 115 1.51 7.33 -12.61
C SER A 115 1.24 6.80 -11.20
N ARG A 116 1.23 7.70 -10.20
CA ARG A 116 0.83 7.35 -8.84
C ARG A 116 -0.60 6.78 -8.79
N GLY A 117 -1.55 7.47 -9.42
CA GLY A 117 -2.96 7.06 -9.43
C GLY A 117 -3.15 5.66 -10.00
N MET A 118 -2.45 5.32 -11.07
CA MET A 118 -2.50 3.98 -11.66
C MET A 118 -1.92 2.90 -10.75
N ARG A 119 -0.78 3.16 -10.09
CA ARG A 119 -0.23 2.22 -9.10
C ARG A 119 -1.16 2.05 -7.89
N LEU A 120 -1.78 3.14 -7.43
CA LEU A 120 -2.79 3.09 -6.38
C LEU A 120 -3.97 2.21 -6.78
N TYR A 121 -4.47 2.40 -8.01
CA TYR A 121 -5.56 1.60 -8.56
C TYR A 121 -5.22 0.11 -8.61
N LEU A 122 -4.01 -0.24 -9.08
CA LEU A 122 -3.54 -1.64 -9.10
C LEU A 122 -3.45 -2.22 -7.68
N ALA A 123 -2.88 -1.46 -6.74
CA ALA A 123 -2.71 -1.91 -5.36
C ALA A 123 -4.05 -2.14 -4.63
N THR A 124 -5.04 -1.29 -4.88
CA THR A 124 -6.37 -1.41 -4.26
C THR A 124 -7.14 -2.65 -4.71
N GLN A 125 -6.79 -3.24 -5.84
CA GLN A 125 -7.41 -4.50 -6.28
C GLN A 125 -6.96 -5.69 -5.41
N ALA A 126 -5.74 -5.64 -4.86
CA ALA A 126 -5.27 -6.65 -3.93
C ALA A 126 -5.83 -6.43 -2.51
N GLU A 127 -5.74 -5.19 -2.00
CA GLU A 127 -6.28 -4.84 -0.69
C GLU A 127 -6.38 -3.31 -0.56
N ALA A 128 -7.53 -2.81 -0.15
CA ALA A 128 -7.81 -1.37 -0.11
C ALA A 128 -7.51 -0.71 1.25
N GLY A 129 -7.53 -1.45 2.35
CA GLY A 129 -7.42 -0.90 3.70
C GLY A 129 -6.06 -0.27 3.97
N HIS A 130 -4.96 -0.91 3.56
CA HIS A 130 -3.61 -0.37 3.74
C HIS A 130 -3.33 0.88 2.87
N MET A 131 -4.20 1.20 1.91
CA MET A 131 -4.05 2.42 1.10
C MET A 131 -4.39 3.69 1.85
N CYS A 132 -5.10 3.60 2.98
CA CYS A 132 -5.42 4.78 3.80
C CYS A 132 -4.13 5.48 4.29
N PRO A 133 -3.22 4.84 5.06
CA PRO A 133 -1.97 5.47 5.48
C PRO A 133 -1.08 5.88 4.30
N VAL A 134 -1.03 5.11 3.22
CA VAL A 134 -0.29 5.45 2.00
C VAL A 134 -0.81 6.74 1.37
N THR A 135 -2.12 6.89 1.26
CA THR A 135 -2.76 8.08 0.68
C THR A 135 -2.63 9.29 1.60
N MET A 136 -2.77 9.12 2.92
CA MET A 136 -2.58 10.19 3.89
C MET A 136 -1.14 10.70 3.89
N THR A 137 -0.16 9.80 3.79
CA THR A 137 1.26 10.15 3.67
C THR A 137 1.51 10.99 2.41
N HIS A 138 0.92 10.62 1.28
CA HIS A 138 0.98 11.42 0.06
C HIS A 138 0.36 12.81 0.25
N ALA A 139 -0.84 12.87 0.82
CA ALA A 139 -1.62 14.10 0.95
C ALA A 139 -0.98 15.11 1.90
N CYS A 140 -0.29 14.66 2.96
CA CYS A 140 0.31 15.56 3.95
C CYS A 140 1.38 16.48 3.37
N VAL A 141 2.04 16.09 2.28
CA VAL A 141 3.04 16.94 1.59
C VAL A 141 2.40 18.24 1.10
N GLY A 142 1.16 18.17 0.60
CA GLY A 142 0.40 19.36 0.22
C GLY A 142 0.18 20.33 1.39
N ALA A 143 -0.20 19.80 2.54
CA ALA A 143 -0.41 20.60 3.76
C ALA A 143 0.92 21.17 4.29
N LEU A 144 2.00 20.39 4.27
CA LEU A 144 3.31 20.83 4.76
C LEU A 144 3.95 21.94 3.90
N ARG A 145 3.52 22.11 2.65
CA ARG A 145 4.03 23.19 1.77
C ARG A 145 3.72 24.57 2.30
N SER A 146 2.71 24.74 3.14
CA SER A 146 2.39 26.04 3.78
C SER A 146 3.39 26.44 4.87
N GLU A 147 4.22 25.49 5.36
CA GLU A 147 5.22 25.70 6.41
C GLU A 147 6.56 25.09 5.98
N PRO A 148 7.44 25.86 5.29
CA PRO A 148 8.68 25.36 4.71
C PRO A 148 9.63 24.69 5.71
N ALA A 149 9.67 25.16 6.96
CA ALA A 149 10.54 24.56 7.98
C ALA A 149 10.07 23.15 8.36
N LEU A 150 8.77 22.94 8.46
CA LEU A 150 8.19 21.62 8.70
C LEU A 150 8.37 20.71 7.50
N LEU A 151 8.18 21.23 6.28
CA LEU A 151 8.38 20.48 5.06
C LEU A 151 9.83 19.97 4.97
N ALA A 152 10.82 20.83 5.18
CA ALA A 152 12.23 20.46 5.14
C ALA A 152 12.58 19.37 6.16
N LYS A 153 11.95 19.39 7.33
CA LYS A 153 12.15 18.38 8.38
C LYS A 153 11.53 17.03 8.03
N TRP A 154 10.31 17.02 7.47
CA TRP A 154 9.52 15.80 7.30
C TRP A 154 9.67 15.15 5.94
N LEU A 155 9.85 15.94 4.88
CA LEU A 155 9.85 15.44 3.50
C LEU A 155 10.85 14.29 3.27
N PRO A 156 12.10 14.35 3.74
CA PRO A 156 13.05 13.25 3.54
C PRO A 156 12.59 11.92 4.14
N ARG A 157 11.86 11.97 5.27
CA ARG A 157 11.32 10.79 5.95
C ARG A 157 10.05 10.27 5.27
N ILE A 158 9.23 11.16 4.73
CA ILE A 158 8.01 10.83 3.99
C ILE A 158 8.35 10.20 2.65
N GLN A 159 9.42 10.64 2.00
CA GLN A 159 9.80 10.15 0.66
C GLN A 159 10.55 8.81 0.67
N THR A 160 10.92 8.28 1.85
CA THR A 160 11.64 7.02 1.91
C THR A 160 10.84 5.87 1.32
N ARG A 161 11.51 5.00 0.56
CA ARG A 161 10.94 3.77 -0.02
C ARG A 161 11.04 2.56 0.92
N THR A 162 11.42 2.80 2.16
CA THR A 162 11.54 1.77 3.19
C THR A 162 10.41 1.90 4.19
N TYR A 163 9.62 0.84 4.33
CA TYR A 163 8.61 0.73 5.36
C TYR A 163 9.22 0.15 6.63
N ASP A 164 8.97 0.78 7.76
CA ASP A 164 9.45 0.32 9.07
C ASP A 164 8.27 -0.08 9.97
N PRO A 165 7.98 -1.39 10.10
CA PRO A 165 6.85 -1.90 10.89
C PRO A 165 7.06 -1.84 12.41
N ARG A 166 8.28 -1.55 12.87
CA ARG A 166 8.63 -1.62 14.29
C ARG A 166 7.80 -0.62 15.11
N PRO A 167 7.37 -0.97 16.33
CA PRO A 167 6.63 -0.08 17.22
C PRO A 167 7.59 0.92 17.92
N LEU A 168 8.29 1.72 17.13
CA LEU A 168 9.25 2.71 17.59
C LEU A 168 8.68 4.12 17.49
N PRO A 169 9.16 5.05 18.31
CA PRO A 169 8.91 6.46 18.10
C PRO A 169 9.34 6.89 16.69
N TRP A 170 8.62 7.86 16.10
CA TRP A 170 8.86 8.27 14.72
C TRP A 170 10.30 8.71 14.42
N TRP A 171 11.02 9.24 15.41
CA TRP A 171 12.41 9.69 15.25
C TRP A 171 13.43 8.57 15.18
N GLU A 172 13.05 7.36 15.58
CA GLU A 172 13.87 6.14 15.52
C GLU A 172 13.55 5.27 14.30
N LYS A 173 12.50 5.65 13.53
CA LYS A 173 12.10 4.91 12.34
C LYS A 173 12.91 5.33 11.11
N ASN A 174 13.22 4.36 10.25
CA ASN A 174 13.88 4.59 8.97
C ASN A 174 12.97 5.31 7.96
N GLY A 175 11.67 5.06 8.05
CA GLY A 175 10.65 5.69 7.23
C GLY A 175 9.37 5.92 8.03
N VAL A 176 8.62 6.95 7.65
CA VAL A 176 7.40 7.35 8.33
C VAL A 176 6.25 7.33 7.34
N THR A 177 5.23 6.55 7.65
CA THR A 177 3.91 6.67 7.05
C THR A 177 2.98 7.33 8.05
N LEU A 178 2.14 8.23 7.56
CA LEU A 178 1.12 8.88 8.38
C LEU A 178 -0.13 8.02 8.33
N ASP A 179 -0.68 7.76 9.50
CA ASP A 179 -2.02 7.21 9.61
C ASP A 179 -2.99 8.32 10.02
N ARG A 180 -4.25 8.17 9.62
CA ARG A 180 -5.31 9.04 10.06
C ARG A 180 -5.59 8.75 11.53
N LYS A 181 -5.00 9.52 12.43
CA LYS A 181 -5.57 9.67 13.74
C LYS A 181 -6.84 10.50 13.57
N SER A 182 -7.97 9.85 13.51
CA SER A 182 -9.25 10.49 13.75
C SER A 182 -9.23 10.96 15.20
N THR A 183 -8.73 12.16 15.45
CA THR A 183 -9.01 12.87 16.67
C THR A 183 -10.47 13.30 16.56
N ARG A 184 -11.39 12.41 16.87
CA ARG A 184 -12.62 12.87 17.47
C ARG A 184 -12.22 13.35 18.86
N LEU A 185 -12.03 14.65 18.98
CA LEU A 185 -12.19 15.34 20.24
C LEU A 185 -13.69 15.19 20.59
N ASN A 186 -13.98 14.23 21.45
CA ASN A 186 -15.21 14.21 22.21
C ASN A 186 -14.93 14.98 23.49
#